data_c7eede8e724c8f60965235330559701a
#
_entry.id   c7eede8e724c8f60965235330559701a
#
_cell.length_a   1.000
_cell.length_b   1.000
_cell.length_c   1.000
_cell.angle_alpha   90.00
_cell.angle_beta   90.00
_cell.angle_gamma   90.00
#
_symmetry.space_group_name_H-M   'P 1'
#
loop_
_entity.id
_entity.type
_entity.pdbx_description
1 polymer ?
#
loop_
_entity_poly.entity_id
_entity_poly.type
_entity_poly.pdbx_seq_one_letter_code
_entity_poly.pdbx_strand_id
1 'polypeptide(L)'
;MSNPVVRSLEEIGDLLKHPTTFRPPVLTAVRENLSVLQVAGRIIAQRSELSEPTLVDTDRVPVLLVPGFAATDIALEPMAEALRRRGHWTSRSGIGPNVGCTREMADALERRLEVVAERVGQRVSLVGWSRGGTLGKVVAVRRPDLVESLVTLGTPNTHPLAVSETLSAQIGVLAKLHALGIPGLLDQDCLSGDCARSVMAVLEGPFPDDIGYTAVFSMEDGVIDWRACLDPDATHVECTATHMGMGADPEVIDLVVSILGSLTPRALAA
;
A
#
# COMPACT_ATOMS: atom_id res chain seq x y z
N MET A 1 -4.82 -2.73 -24.82
CA MET A 1 -4.10 -3.00 -23.56
C MET A 1 -2.75 -2.31 -23.70
N SER A 2 -2.56 -1.15 -23.07
CA SER A 2 -1.26 -0.50 -23.00
C SER A 2 -0.34 -1.37 -22.12
N ASN A 3 0.84 -1.72 -22.64
CA ASN A 3 1.85 -2.40 -21.81
C ASN A 3 2.20 -1.48 -20.62
N PRO A 4 2.22 -1.99 -19.39
CA PRO A 4 2.71 -1.22 -18.26
C PRO A 4 4.15 -0.78 -18.52
N VAL A 5 4.44 0.52 -18.33
CA VAL A 5 5.77 1.07 -18.58
C VAL A 5 6.64 0.78 -17.35
N VAL A 6 7.64 -0.07 -17.54
CA VAL A 6 8.70 -0.29 -16.55
C VAL A 6 9.80 0.74 -16.82
N ARG A 7 10.06 1.64 -15.88
CA ARG A 7 11.08 2.69 -16.02
C ARG A 7 12.39 2.28 -15.38
N SER A 8 13.51 2.57 -16.06
CA SER A 8 14.85 2.36 -15.51
C SER A 8 15.23 3.44 -14.48
N LEU A 9 16.16 3.12 -13.58
CA LEU A 9 16.68 4.08 -12.58
C LEU A 9 17.32 5.33 -13.21
N GLU A 10 17.88 5.23 -14.42
CA GLU A 10 18.46 6.37 -15.13
C GLU A 10 17.39 7.35 -15.63
N GLU A 11 16.24 6.83 -16.11
CA GLU A 11 15.10 7.66 -16.53
C GLU A 11 14.43 8.35 -15.34
N ILE A 12 14.59 7.82 -14.13
CA ILE A 12 14.00 8.31 -12.90
C ILE A 12 14.87 9.37 -12.22
N GLY A 13 16.18 9.36 -12.42
CA GLY A 13 17.12 10.23 -11.70
C GLY A 13 16.80 11.73 -11.74
N ASP A 14 16.29 12.24 -12.87
CA ASP A 14 15.86 13.64 -12.98
C ASP A 14 14.47 13.90 -12.38
N LEU A 15 13.69 12.85 -12.15
CA LEU A 15 12.33 12.93 -11.62
C LEU A 15 12.29 12.91 -10.08
N LEU A 16 13.38 12.54 -9.42
CA LEU A 16 13.47 12.41 -7.96
C LEU A 16 13.48 13.73 -7.18
N LYS A 17 13.47 14.87 -7.84
CA LYS A 17 13.39 16.18 -7.18
C LYS A 17 11.94 16.51 -6.83
N HIS A 18 11.55 16.29 -5.57
CA HIS A 18 10.21 16.62 -5.09
C HIS A 18 10.00 18.12 -4.89
N PRO A 19 8.85 18.66 -5.27
CA PRO A 19 8.41 19.91 -4.68
C PRO A 19 8.06 19.70 -3.20
N THR A 20 8.40 20.65 -2.34
CA THR A 20 8.07 20.62 -0.90
C THR A 20 6.58 20.73 -0.63
N THR A 21 5.78 21.11 -1.62
CA THR A 21 4.32 21.21 -1.58
C THR A 21 3.73 20.66 -2.87
N PHE A 22 2.80 19.74 -2.74
CA PHE A 22 2.10 19.13 -3.87
C PHE A 22 0.69 19.71 -4.00
N ARG A 23 0.41 20.29 -5.18
CA ARG A 23 -0.93 20.77 -5.58
C ARG A 23 -1.32 20.07 -6.88
N PRO A 24 -2.25 19.12 -6.84
CA PRO A 24 -2.71 18.47 -8.04
C PRO A 24 -3.44 19.46 -8.96
N PRO A 25 -3.41 19.27 -10.28
CA PRO A 25 -4.28 19.99 -11.20
C PRO A 25 -5.76 19.83 -10.80
N VAL A 26 -6.58 20.88 -11.02
CA VAL A 26 -8.01 20.86 -10.64
C VAL A 26 -8.74 19.68 -11.27
N LEU A 27 -8.45 19.36 -12.53
CA LEU A 27 -9.07 18.22 -13.23
C LEU A 27 -8.74 16.89 -12.54
N THR A 28 -7.50 16.69 -12.09
CA THR A 28 -7.08 15.51 -11.35
C THR A 28 -7.82 15.41 -10.02
N ALA A 29 -7.95 16.51 -9.27
CA ALA A 29 -8.70 16.53 -8.02
C ALA A 29 -10.20 16.18 -8.21
N VAL A 30 -10.82 16.61 -9.33
CA VAL A 30 -12.19 16.21 -9.69
C VAL A 30 -12.27 14.72 -10.00
N ARG A 31 -11.31 14.18 -10.77
CA ARG A 31 -11.26 12.75 -11.09
C ARG A 31 -11.12 11.88 -9.84
N GLU A 32 -10.32 12.30 -8.85
CA GLU A 32 -10.20 11.59 -7.56
C GLU A 32 -11.57 11.46 -6.86
N ASN A 33 -12.35 12.54 -6.78
CA ASN A 33 -13.65 12.49 -6.15
C ASN A 33 -14.64 11.57 -6.90
N LEU A 34 -14.59 11.56 -8.24
CA LEU A 34 -15.41 10.64 -9.04
C LEU A 34 -14.98 9.17 -8.82
N SER A 35 -13.70 8.92 -8.69
CA SER A 35 -13.16 7.58 -8.42
C SER A 35 -13.64 7.02 -7.09
N VAL A 36 -13.77 7.85 -6.04
CA VAL A 36 -14.36 7.42 -4.75
C VAL A 36 -15.77 6.85 -4.94
N LEU A 37 -16.60 7.52 -5.75
CA LEU A 37 -17.96 7.04 -6.03
C LEU A 37 -17.96 5.72 -6.82
N GLN A 38 -17.05 5.58 -7.78
CA GLN A 38 -16.90 4.34 -8.57
C GLN A 38 -16.43 3.17 -7.70
N VAL A 39 -15.45 3.40 -6.83
CA VAL A 39 -14.95 2.39 -5.87
C VAL A 39 -16.07 1.98 -4.92
N ALA A 40 -16.79 2.92 -4.34
CA ALA A 40 -17.92 2.64 -3.46
C ALA A 40 -19.00 1.80 -4.17
N GLY A 41 -19.32 2.13 -5.44
CA GLY A 41 -20.26 1.36 -6.26
C GLY A 41 -19.80 -0.08 -6.48
N ARG A 42 -18.51 -0.30 -6.76
CA ARG A 42 -17.93 -1.66 -6.93
C ARG A 42 -17.98 -2.47 -5.64
N ILE A 43 -17.62 -1.87 -4.51
CA ILE A 43 -17.68 -2.53 -3.19
C ILE A 43 -19.11 -2.95 -2.88
N ILE A 44 -20.11 -2.10 -3.15
CA ILE A 44 -21.53 -2.43 -2.92
C ILE A 44 -21.97 -3.58 -3.83
N ALA A 45 -21.58 -3.56 -5.10
CA ALA A 45 -21.93 -4.61 -6.07
C ALA A 45 -21.33 -5.99 -5.70
N GLN A 46 -20.16 -6.02 -5.06
CA GLN A 46 -19.44 -7.24 -4.71
C GLN A 46 -19.72 -7.73 -3.27
N ARG A 47 -20.56 -7.04 -2.51
CA ARG A 47 -20.79 -7.29 -1.08
C ARG A 47 -21.35 -8.67 -0.73
N SER A 48 -21.81 -9.44 -1.70
CA SER A 48 -22.41 -10.76 -1.47
C SER A 48 -21.42 -11.91 -1.29
N GLU A 49 -20.11 -11.70 -1.50
CA GLU A 49 -19.09 -12.76 -1.53
C GLU A 49 -17.94 -12.54 -0.51
N LEU A 50 -18.20 -11.87 0.61
CA LEU A 50 -17.17 -11.47 1.59
C LEU A 50 -16.62 -12.63 2.46
N SER A 51 -16.48 -13.83 1.96
CA SER A 51 -15.89 -14.95 2.71
C SER A 51 -14.38 -15.07 2.43
N GLU A 52 -13.60 -15.20 3.51
CA GLU A 52 -12.19 -15.60 3.37
C GLU A 52 -12.13 -17.01 2.77
N PRO A 53 -11.22 -17.29 1.81
CA PRO A 53 -11.09 -18.61 1.24
C PRO A 53 -10.69 -19.61 2.31
N THR A 54 -11.36 -20.74 2.32
CA THR A 54 -11.11 -21.85 3.26
C THR A 54 -9.92 -22.73 2.84
N LEU A 55 -9.59 -22.73 1.55
CA LEU A 55 -8.52 -23.56 1.00
C LEU A 55 -7.31 -22.68 0.65
N VAL A 56 -6.14 -23.12 1.07
CA VAL A 56 -4.85 -22.53 0.68
C VAL A 56 -4.30 -23.35 -0.48
N ASP A 57 -4.17 -22.73 -1.64
CA ASP A 57 -3.40 -23.29 -2.76
C ASP A 57 -1.91 -23.04 -2.49
N THR A 58 -1.15 -24.09 -2.24
CA THR A 58 0.30 -23.97 -1.94
C THR A 58 1.15 -23.65 -3.16
N ASP A 59 0.58 -23.72 -4.37
CA ASP A 59 1.27 -23.39 -5.62
C ASP A 59 1.19 -21.89 -5.94
N ARG A 60 0.51 -21.10 -5.11
CA ARG A 60 0.39 -19.65 -5.24
C ARG A 60 0.81 -18.94 -3.97
N VAL A 61 1.50 -17.81 -4.14
CA VAL A 61 1.90 -16.98 -2.99
C VAL A 61 0.66 -16.45 -2.25
N PRO A 62 0.61 -16.57 -0.91
CA PRO A 62 -0.43 -15.95 -0.11
C PRO A 62 -0.25 -14.44 -0.08
N VAL A 63 -1.36 -13.69 0.01
CA VAL A 63 -1.35 -12.23 -0.10
C VAL A 63 -2.02 -11.60 1.11
N LEU A 64 -1.35 -10.65 1.74
CA LEU A 64 -1.89 -9.78 2.78
C LEU A 64 -2.09 -8.37 2.22
N LEU A 65 -3.35 -7.92 2.19
CA LEU A 65 -3.74 -6.64 1.63
C LEU A 65 -3.81 -5.58 2.73
N VAL A 66 -3.19 -4.41 2.50
CA VAL A 66 -3.07 -3.34 3.51
C VAL A 66 -3.69 -2.05 2.98
N PRO A 67 -4.78 -1.55 3.59
CA PRO A 67 -5.52 -0.38 3.10
C PRO A 67 -4.78 0.94 3.34
N GLY A 68 -5.16 1.97 2.58
CA GLY A 68 -4.63 3.33 2.68
C GLY A 68 -5.15 4.12 3.89
N PHE A 69 -4.74 5.39 3.96
CA PHE A 69 -5.17 6.32 5.01
C PHE A 69 -6.70 6.44 5.07
N ALA A 70 -7.26 6.41 6.28
CA ALA A 70 -8.69 6.47 6.59
C ALA A 70 -9.54 5.36 5.91
N ALA A 71 -8.90 4.41 5.23
CA ALA A 71 -9.58 3.25 4.63
C ALA A 71 -9.56 2.04 5.57
N THR A 72 -10.43 1.09 5.28
CA THR A 72 -10.47 -0.24 5.92
C THR A 72 -10.21 -1.32 4.87
N ASP A 73 -10.04 -2.57 5.30
CA ASP A 73 -9.81 -3.72 4.41
C ASP A 73 -10.85 -3.85 3.28
N ILE A 74 -12.06 -3.34 3.47
CA ILE A 74 -13.14 -3.37 2.47
C ILE A 74 -12.76 -2.61 1.19
N ALA A 75 -11.94 -1.58 1.30
CA ALA A 75 -11.51 -0.78 0.14
C ALA A 75 -10.71 -1.62 -0.89
N LEU A 76 -10.07 -2.69 -0.45
CA LEU A 76 -9.27 -3.59 -1.29
C LEU A 76 -9.99 -4.91 -1.63
N GLU A 77 -11.27 -5.04 -1.29
CA GLU A 77 -12.03 -6.27 -1.58
C GLU A 77 -12.11 -6.59 -3.09
N PRO A 78 -12.27 -5.61 -4.02
CA PRO A 78 -12.22 -5.90 -5.45
C PRO A 78 -10.91 -6.58 -5.89
N MET A 79 -9.78 -6.13 -5.33
CA MET A 79 -8.47 -6.72 -5.58
C MET A 79 -8.35 -8.11 -4.94
N ALA A 80 -8.78 -8.25 -3.68
CA ALA A 80 -8.79 -9.53 -2.98
C ALA A 80 -9.56 -10.60 -3.74
N GLU A 81 -10.75 -10.25 -4.25
CA GLU A 81 -11.56 -11.17 -5.03
C GLU A 81 -10.89 -11.59 -6.33
N ALA A 82 -10.30 -10.63 -7.07
CA ALA A 82 -9.58 -10.94 -8.31
C ALA A 82 -8.40 -11.87 -8.08
N LEU A 83 -7.64 -11.67 -7.00
CA LEU A 83 -6.54 -12.54 -6.59
C LEU A 83 -7.02 -13.94 -6.21
N ARG A 84 -8.13 -14.05 -5.45
CA ARG A 84 -8.75 -15.34 -5.12
C ARG A 84 -9.18 -16.12 -6.36
N ARG A 85 -9.77 -15.45 -7.36
CA ARG A 85 -10.14 -16.07 -8.64
C ARG A 85 -8.94 -16.61 -9.42
N ARG A 86 -7.73 -16.13 -9.12
CA ARG A 86 -6.47 -16.61 -9.71
C ARG A 86 -5.72 -17.62 -8.82
N GLY A 87 -6.36 -18.10 -7.74
CA GLY A 87 -5.85 -19.12 -6.85
C GLY A 87 -5.00 -18.60 -5.68
N HIS A 88 -4.81 -17.28 -5.55
CA HIS A 88 -4.10 -16.73 -4.39
C HIS A 88 -4.97 -16.79 -3.14
N TRP A 89 -4.44 -17.28 -2.05
CA TRP A 89 -5.05 -17.10 -0.75
C TRP A 89 -4.84 -15.64 -0.31
N THR A 90 -5.92 -14.95 0.09
CA THR A 90 -5.85 -13.55 0.48
C THR A 90 -6.25 -13.37 1.94
N SER A 91 -5.57 -12.50 2.66
CA SER A 91 -5.91 -12.09 4.01
C SER A 91 -6.12 -10.60 4.11
N ARG A 92 -7.00 -10.20 5.03
CA ARG A 92 -7.19 -8.83 5.46
C ARG A 92 -6.14 -8.45 6.49
N SER A 93 -5.73 -7.19 6.50
CA SER A 93 -4.76 -6.66 7.46
C SER A 93 -5.29 -6.66 8.89
N GLY A 94 -6.61 -6.59 9.08
CA GLY A 94 -7.24 -6.38 10.38
C GLY A 94 -7.02 -4.96 10.92
N ILE A 95 -6.41 -4.08 10.13
CA ILE A 95 -6.29 -2.66 10.45
C ILE A 95 -7.66 -2.03 10.20
N GLY A 96 -8.21 -1.38 11.24
CA GLY A 96 -9.43 -0.57 11.12
C GLY A 96 -9.18 0.66 10.25
N PRO A 97 -9.87 1.79 10.45
CA PRO A 97 -9.49 3.02 9.76
C PRO A 97 -8.01 3.31 9.98
N ASN A 98 -7.23 3.34 8.91
CA ASN A 98 -5.77 3.50 8.99
C ASN A 98 -5.40 4.96 9.31
N VAL A 99 -5.72 5.42 10.54
CA VAL A 99 -5.52 6.80 11.03
C VAL A 99 -4.69 6.89 12.30
N GLY A 100 -4.27 5.76 12.85
CA GLY A 100 -3.51 5.67 14.11
C GLY A 100 -2.01 5.96 13.95
N CYS A 101 -1.26 5.80 15.04
CA CYS A 101 0.19 5.92 15.05
C CYS A 101 0.84 4.93 14.05
N THR A 102 1.77 5.40 13.22
CA THR A 102 2.40 4.56 12.18
C THR A 102 3.14 3.38 12.77
N ARG A 103 3.85 3.58 13.89
CA ARG A 103 4.58 2.51 14.59
C ARG A 103 3.61 1.44 15.13
N GLU A 104 2.54 1.86 15.82
CA GLU A 104 1.54 0.92 16.36
C GLU A 104 0.81 0.14 15.26
N MET A 105 0.50 0.82 14.15
CA MET A 105 -0.12 0.17 12.98
C MET A 105 0.84 -0.84 12.33
N ALA A 106 2.12 -0.52 12.22
CA ALA A 106 3.13 -1.43 11.71
C ALA A 106 3.30 -2.64 12.65
N ASP A 107 3.32 -2.43 13.97
CA ASP A 107 3.39 -3.51 14.95
C ASP A 107 2.15 -4.42 14.90
N ALA A 108 0.97 -3.85 14.66
CA ALA A 108 -0.26 -4.63 14.48
C ALA A 108 -0.22 -5.44 13.16
N LEU A 109 0.27 -4.83 12.08
CA LEU A 109 0.44 -5.51 10.78
C LEU A 109 1.47 -6.65 10.87
N GLU A 110 2.57 -6.43 11.59
CA GLU A 110 3.60 -7.44 11.81
C GLU A 110 3.02 -8.68 12.52
N ARG A 111 2.28 -8.49 13.61
CA ARG A 111 1.57 -9.59 14.31
C ARG A 111 0.56 -10.30 13.39
N ARG A 112 -0.14 -9.55 12.52
CA ARG A 112 -1.05 -10.17 11.55
C ARG A 112 -0.31 -10.99 10.52
N LEU A 113 0.82 -10.49 10.02
CA LEU A 113 1.69 -11.21 9.10
C LEU A 113 2.19 -12.53 9.69
N GLU A 114 2.64 -12.53 10.95
CA GLU A 114 3.05 -13.75 11.67
C GLU A 114 1.94 -14.81 11.67
N VAL A 115 0.74 -14.42 12.11
CA VAL A 115 -0.42 -15.34 12.14
C VAL A 115 -0.75 -15.87 10.74
N VAL A 116 -0.66 -15.03 9.71
CA VAL A 116 -0.94 -15.44 8.33
C VAL A 116 0.14 -16.40 7.83
N ALA A 117 1.40 -16.06 7.99
CA ALA A 117 2.55 -16.85 7.53
C ALA A 117 2.57 -18.25 8.21
N GLU A 118 2.36 -18.30 9.53
CA GLU A 118 2.24 -19.56 10.28
C GLU A 118 1.07 -20.43 9.77
N ARG A 119 -0.09 -19.80 9.53
CA ARG A 119 -1.27 -20.51 9.04
C ARG A 119 -1.06 -21.17 7.68
N VAL A 120 -0.35 -20.50 6.78
CA VAL A 120 -0.15 -20.98 5.40
C VAL A 120 1.17 -21.75 5.24
N GLY A 121 2.10 -21.67 6.19
CA GLY A 121 3.42 -22.29 6.12
C GLY A 121 4.36 -21.72 5.06
N GLN A 122 4.09 -20.51 4.60
CA GLN A 122 4.82 -19.86 3.49
C GLN A 122 5.08 -18.40 3.81
N ARG A 123 6.10 -17.80 3.14
CA ARG A 123 6.25 -16.35 3.09
C ARG A 123 5.04 -15.70 2.39
N VAL A 124 4.70 -14.48 2.81
CA VAL A 124 3.49 -13.77 2.40
C VAL A 124 3.85 -12.55 1.55
N SER A 125 3.18 -12.37 0.43
CA SER A 125 3.29 -11.13 -0.35
C SER A 125 2.41 -10.05 0.27
N LEU A 126 2.99 -8.85 0.47
CA LEU A 126 2.28 -7.69 0.95
C LEU A 126 1.86 -6.82 -0.24
N VAL A 127 0.57 -6.46 -0.31
CA VAL A 127 0.07 -5.47 -1.27
C VAL A 127 -0.50 -4.30 -0.49
N GLY A 128 0.20 -3.16 -0.52
CA GLY A 128 -0.16 -1.98 0.26
C GLY A 128 -0.58 -0.80 -0.61
N TRP A 129 -1.76 -0.26 -0.37
CA TRP A 129 -2.24 0.95 -1.04
C TRP A 129 -1.93 2.18 -0.21
N SER A 130 -1.31 3.21 -0.83
CA SER A 130 -1.04 4.49 -0.17
C SER A 130 -0.27 4.29 1.15
N ARG A 131 -0.72 4.83 2.27
CA ARG A 131 -0.17 4.60 3.60
C ARG A 131 0.00 3.11 3.94
N GLY A 132 -0.86 2.24 3.41
CA GLY A 132 -0.75 0.79 3.59
C GLY A 132 0.56 0.23 3.04
N GLY A 133 1.05 0.79 1.93
CA GLY A 133 2.36 0.43 1.37
C GLY A 133 3.52 0.90 2.27
N THR A 134 3.42 2.07 2.89
CA THR A 134 4.40 2.54 3.90
C THR A 134 4.49 1.55 5.07
N LEU A 135 3.34 1.11 5.61
CA LEU A 135 3.31 0.09 6.65
C LEU A 135 3.89 -1.24 6.16
N GLY A 136 3.55 -1.65 4.94
CA GLY A 136 4.09 -2.85 4.29
C GLY A 136 5.61 -2.81 4.15
N LYS A 137 6.20 -1.67 3.73
CA LYS A 137 7.66 -1.50 3.63
C LYS A 137 8.32 -1.60 5.00
N VAL A 138 7.75 -0.95 6.02
CA VAL A 138 8.28 -1.06 7.40
C VAL A 138 8.29 -2.50 7.88
N VAL A 139 7.22 -3.24 7.65
CA VAL A 139 7.11 -4.65 8.06
C VAL A 139 8.03 -5.55 7.24
N ALA A 140 8.15 -5.33 5.93
CA ALA A 140 9.04 -6.10 5.06
C ALA A 140 10.51 -5.97 5.50
N VAL A 141 10.96 -4.76 5.86
CA VAL A 141 12.33 -4.54 6.37
C VAL A 141 12.54 -5.19 7.74
N ARG A 142 11.53 -5.20 8.62
CA ARG A 142 11.62 -5.82 9.95
C ARG A 142 11.56 -7.33 9.92
N ARG A 143 10.77 -7.90 9.01
CA ARG A 143 10.46 -9.33 8.92
C ARG A 143 10.73 -9.90 7.53
N PRO A 144 11.98 -9.80 7.04
CA PRO A 144 12.33 -10.39 5.74
C PRO A 144 12.16 -11.90 5.70
N ASP A 145 12.16 -12.56 6.86
CA ASP A 145 11.90 -13.98 7.02
C ASP A 145 10.47 -14.41 6.66
N LEU A 146 9.49 -13.49 6.76
CA LEU A 146 8.08 -13.76 6.53
C LEU A 146 7.53 -13.16 5.22
N VAL A 147 8.25 -12.21 4.61
CA VAL A 147 7.78 -11.50 3.42
C VAL A 147 8.38 -12.09 2.14
N GLU A 148 7.52 -12.48 1.20
CA GLU A 148 7.92 -12.96 -0.13
C GLU A 148 8.16 -11.80 -1.10
N SER A 149 7.23 -10.85 -1.11
CA SER A 149 7.32 -9.64 -1.94
C SER A 149 6.51 -8.50 -1.36
N LEU A 150 6.85 -7.28 -1.78
CA LEU A 150 6.11 -6.06 -1.49
C LEU A 150 5.66 -5.41 -2.80
N VAL A 151 4.36 -5.17 -2.95
CA VAL A 151 3.80 -4.35 -4.02
C VAL A 151 3.16 -3.13 -3.39
N THR A 152 3.62 -1.93 -3.74
CA THR A 152 3.06 -0.67 -3.26
C THR A 152 2.28 0.03 -4.37
N LEU A 153 1.11 0.56 -4.04
CA LEU A 153 0.20 1.23 -4.96
C LEU A 153 0.02 2.69 -4.54
N GLY A 154 0.54 3.64 -5.31
CA GLY A 154 0.47 5.07 -5.00
C GLY A 154 1.01 5.40 -3.61
N THR A 155 2.07 4.72 -3.18
CA THR A 155 2.65 4.87 -1.84
C THR A 155 3.80 5.86 -1.88
N PRO A 156 3.84 6.87 -0.99
CA PRO A 156 4.97 7.78 -0.89
C PRO A 156 6.15 7.11 -0.16
N ASN A 157 6.86 6.23 -0.89
CA ASN A 157 7.90 5.34 -0.36
C ASN A 157 9.14 6.07 0.17
N THR A 158 9.43 7.26 -0.37
CA THR A 158 10.63 8.05 0.00
C THR A 158 10.30 9.23 0.91
N HIS A 159 9.08 9.78 0.83
CA HIS A 159 8.64 10.94 1.61
C HIS A 159 7.18 10.79 2.05
N PRO A 160 6.90 10.18 3.20
CA PRO A 160 5.53 9.87 3.65
C PRO A 160 4.55 11.05 3.71
N LEU A 161 5.06 12.28 3.79
CA LEU A 161 4.27 13.50 3.79
C LEU A 161 4.25 14.23 2.43
N ALA A 162 4.75 13.62 1.36
CA ALA A 162 4.60 14.15 -0.01
C ALA A 162 3.16 13.96 -0.52
N VAL A 163 2.21 14.57 0.19
CA VAL A 163 0.77 14.44 -0.02
C VAL A 163 0.17 15.78 -0.41
N SER A 164 -1.03 15.76 -1.00
CA SER A 164 -1.76 16.98 -1.35
C SER A 164 -2.06 17.84 -0.11
N GLU A 165 -2.19 19.15 -0.30
CA GLU A 165 -2.55 20.08 0.78
C GLU A 165 -3.83 19.66 1.51
N THR A 166 -4.81 19.13 0.78
CA THR A 166 -6.07 18.64 1.36
C THR A 166 -5.84 17.50 2.32
N LEU A 167 -5.04 16.49 1.92
CA LEU A 167 -4.73 15.35 2.78
C LEU A 167 -3.85 15.79 3.97
N SER A 168 -2.88 16.67 3.73
CA SER A 168 -2.04 17.25 4.80
C SER A 168 -2.89 17.97 5.85
N ALA A 169 -3.89 18.75 5.44
CA ALA A 169 -4.82 19.41 6.36
C ALA A 169 -5.66 18.40 7.18
N GLN A 170 -6.14 17.33 6.54
CA GLN A 170 -6.89 16.25 7.23
C GLN A 170 -6.02 15.56 8.28
N ILE A 171 -4.76 15.23 7.95
CA ILE A 171 -3.78 14.65 8.88
C ILE A 171 -3.57 15.59 10.08
N GLY A 172 -3.40 16.89 9.82
CA GLY A 172 -3.26 17.89 10.87
C GLY A 172 -4.48 18.02 11.80
N VAL A 173 -5.69 17.84 11.26
CA VAL A 173 -6.92 17.78 12.07
C VAL A 173 -6.91 16.57 13.00
N LEU A 174 -6.52 15.38 12.51
CA LEU A 174 -6.45 14.17 13.34
C LEU A 174 -5.46 14.33 14.50
N ALA A 175 -4.27 14.91 14.24
CA ALA A 175 -3.28 15.17 15.27
C ALA A 175 -3.81 16.15 16.36
N LYS A 176 -4.60 17.16 15.96
CA LYS A 176 -5.26 18.06 16.91
C LYS A 176 -6.35 17.35 17.72
N LEU A 177 -7.14 16.49 17.11
CA LEU A 177 -8.14 15.69 17.81
C LEU A 177 -7.51 14.73 18.81
N HIS A 178 -6.37 14.12 18.46
CA HIS A 178 -5.59 13.32 19.40
C HIS A 178 -5.15 14.17 20.61
N ALA A 179 -4.62 15.38 20.39
CA ALA A 179 -4.21 16.29 21.45
C ALA A 179 -5.38 16.73 22.35
N LEU A 180 -6.63 16.65 21.88
CA LEU A 180 -7.84 16.86 22.67
C LEU A 180 -8.33 15.60 23.41
N GLY A 181 -7.56 14.48 23.35
CA GLY A 181 -7.82 13.26 24.09
C GLY A 181 -8.61 12.20 23.33
N ILE A 182 -8.78 12.32 22.02
CA ILE A 182 -9.40 11.27 21.19
C ILE A 182 -8.36 10.18 20.90
N PRO A 183 -8.51 8.97 21.44
CA PRO A 183 -7.53 7.90 21.27
C PRO A 183 -7.56 7.28 19.88
N GLY A 184 -6.49 6.55 19.51
CA GLY A 184 -6.43 5.77 18.26
C GLY A 184 -6.14 6.60 17.02
N LEU A 185 -5.82 7.87 17.15
CA LEU A 185 -5.41 8.77 16.08
C LEU A 185 -3.90 8.99 16.10
N LEU A 186 -3.33 9.28 14.94
CA LEU A 186 -1.95 9.75 14.86
C LEU A 186 -1.79 11.07 15.61
N ASP A 187 -0.63 11.29 16.18
CA ASP A 187 -0.27 12.47 16.97
C ASP A 187 0.86 13.28 16.31
N GLN A 188 1.32 14.32 17.02
CA GLN A 188 2.43 15.15 16.55
C GLN A 188 3.76 14.38 16.49
N ASP A 189 3.95 13.36 17.34
CA ASP A 189 5.14 12.48 17.30
C ASP A 189 5.21 11.68 16.00
N CYS A 190 4.04 11.27 15.46
CA CYS A 190 3.92 10.61 14.16
C CYS A 190 4.23 11.53 12.97
N LEU A 191 4.18 12.86 13.15
CA LEU A 191 4.42 13.82 12.06
C LEU A 191 5.87 14.35 12.06
N SER A 192 6.45 14.56 13.22
CA SER A 192 7.77 15.23 13.35
C SER A 192 8.62 14.79 14.53
N GLY A 193 8.13 13.85 15.34
CA GLY A 193 8.82 13.36 16.55
C GLY A 193 9.64 12.09 16.33
N ASP A 194 9.82 11.31 17.39
CA ASP A 194 10.62 10.08 17.39
C ASP A 194 9.98 8.97 16.56
N CYS A 195 8.66 8.89 16.56
CA CYS A 195 7.93 7.95 15.72
C CYS A 195 8.22 8.24 14.23
N ALA A 196 8.06 9.50 13.80
CA ALA A 196 8.35 9.89 12.42
C ALA A 196 9.80 9.58 12.03
N ARG A 197 10.77 9.96 12.89
CA ARG A 197 12.20 9.68 12.64
C ARG A 197 12.50 8.19 12.54
N SER A 198 11.90 7.36 13.39
CA SER A 198 12.11 5.91 13.36
C SER A 198 11.55 5.26 12.08
N VAL A 199 10.40 5.73 11.60
CA VAL A 199 9.83 5.28 10.33
C VAL A 199 10.69 5.74 9.16
N MET A 200 11.11 7.01 9.13
CA MET A 200 11.99 7.53 8.09
C MET A 200 13.31 6.75 8.00
N ALA A 201 13.92 6.43 9.13
CA ALA A 201 15.17 5.64 9.15
C ALA A 201 15.00 4.26 8.50
N VAL A 202 13.81 3.65 8.61
CA VAL A 202 13.51 2.39 7.92
C VAL A 202 13.28 2.63 6.41
N LEU A 203 12.55 3.68 6.04
CA LEU A 203 12.23 3.97 4.65
C LEU A 203 13.46 4.39 3.82
N GLU A 204 14.41 5.07 4.45
CA GLU A 204 15.67 5.51 3.84
C GLU A 204 16.78 4.44 3.93
N GLY A 205 16.57 3.40 4.74
CA GLY A 205 17.50 2.28 4.88
C GLY A 205 17.43 1.32 3.68
N PRO A 206 18.42 0.41 3.55
CA PRO A 206 18.43 -0.56 2.46
C PRO A 206 17.22 -1.51 2.58
N PHE A 207 16.62 -1.82 1.44
CA PHE A 207 15.57 -2.83 1.37
C PHE A 207 16.20 -4.22 1.23
N PRO A 208 15.64 -5.29 1.85
CA PRO A 208 16.21 -6.64 1.77
C PRO A 208 16.25 -7.18 0.34
N ASP A 209 17.44 -7.62 -0.12
CA ASP A 209 17.68 -8.07 -1.50
C ASP A 209 16.90 -9.34 -1.89
N ASP A 210 16.48 -10.14 -0.90
CA ASP A 210 15.75 -11.38 -1.15
C ASP A 210 14.22 -11.22 -1.21
N ILE A 211 13.71 -10.00 -1.07
CA ILE A 211 12.29 -9.66 -1.19
C ILE A 211 12.05 -8.94 -2.53
N GLY A 212 11.13 -9.48 -3.34
CA GLY A 212 10.69 -8.77 -4.55
C GLY A 212 10.00 -7.45 -4.18
N TYR A 213 10.44 -6.32 -4.75
CA TYR A 213 9.82 -5.02 -4.48
C TYR A 213 9.36 -4.34 -5.76
N THR A 214 8.06 -4.04 -5.85
CA THR A 214 7.46 -3.32 -6.98
C THR A 214 6.67 -2.10 -6.48
N ALA A 215 6.98 -0.93 -7.01
CA ALA A 215 6.28 0.31 -6.76
C ALA A 215 5.41 0.69 -7.98
N VAL A 216 4.10 0.59 -7.83
CA VAL A 216 3.12 1.04 -8.83
C VAL A 216 2.78 2.50 -8.55
N PHE A 217 2.93 3.35 -9.55
CA PHE A 217 2.66 4.78 -9.45
C PHE A 217 1.84 5.29 -10.63
N SER A 218 1.26 6.47 -10.48
CA SER A 218 0.53 7.15 -11.56
C SER A 218 0.89 8.63 -11.58
N MET A 219 1.24 9.17 -12.76
CA MET A 219 1.41 10.61 -12.92
C MET A 219 0.08 11.37 -12.81
N GLU A 220 -1.05 10.65 -12.85
CA GLU A 220 -2.40 11.20 -12.66
C GLU A 220 -2.88 11.11 -11.19
N ASP A 221 -2.00 10.70 -10.26
CA ASP A 221 -2.29 10.69 -8.82
C ASP A 221 -2.52 12.13 -8.32
N GLY A 222 -3.72 12.40 -7.80
CA GLY A 222 -4.12 13.70 -7.28
C GLY A 222 -3.96 13.84 -5.76
N VAL A 223 -3.47 12.82 -5.07
CA VAL A 223 -3.34 12.76 -3.62
C VAL A 223 -1.89 12.71 -3.17
N ILE A 224 -1.09 11.90 -3.83
CA ILE A 224 0.35 11.71 -3.56
C ILE A 224 1.16 12.33 -4.70
N ASP A 225 2.24 13.02 -4.36
CA ASP A 225 3.26 13.33 -5.38
C ASP A 225 3.86 12.02 -5.88
N TRP A 226 3.55 11.64 -7.12
CA TRP A 226 3.99 10.38 -7.71
C TRP A 226 5.51 10.17 -7.67
N ARG A 227 6.31 11.26 -7.61
CA ARG A 227 7.76 11.18 -7.49
C ARG A 227 8.18 10.52 -6.18
N ALA A 228 7.40 10.74 -5.11
CA ALA A 228 7.64 10.09 -3.82
C ALA A 228 7.35 8.58 -3.83
N CYS A 229 6.65 8.08 -4.85
CA CYS A 229 6.46 6.64 -5.04
C CYS A 229 7.70 5.94 -5.60
N LEU A 230 8.63 6.69 -6.20
CA LEU A 230 9.82 6.15 -6.87
C LEU A 230 10.91 5.84 -5.83
N ASP A 231 10.95 4.60 -5.39
CA ASP A 231 11.94 4.09 -4.46
C ASP A 231 13.11 3.45 -5.23
N PRO A 232 14.38 3.84 -4.96
CA PRO A 232 15.53 3.27 -5.68
C PRO A 232 15.64 1.76 -5.63
N ASP A 233 15.13 1.12 -4.58
CA ASP A 233 15.21 -0.33 -4.38
C ASP A 233 14.06 -1.08 -5.08
N ALA A 234 13.08 -0.36 -5.67
CA ALA A 234 11.89 -0.96 -6.29
C ALA A 234 11.98 -1.05 -7.82
N THR A 235 11.32 -2.06 -8.39
CA THR A 235 10.90 -2.03 -9.79
C THR A 235 9.72 -1.08 -9.94
N HIS A 236 9.81 -0.08 -10.82
CA HIS A 236 8.78 0.93 -10.99
C HIS A 236 7.84 0.57 -12.14
N VAL A 237 6.55 0.60 -11.88
CA VAL A 237 5.52 0.34 -12.88
C VAL A 237 4.51 1.48 -12.88
N GLU A 238 4.36 2.13 -14.04
CA GLU A 238 3.41 3.22 -14.25
C GLU A 238 2.03 2.67 -14.62
N CYS A 239 0.99 3.23 -14.00
CA CYS A 239 -0.41 3.03 -14.38
C CYS A 239 -1.09 4.39 -14.63
N THR A 240 -2.33 4.36 -15.14
CA THR A 240 -3.12 5.57 -15.42
C THR A 240 -4.26 5.79 -14.43
N ALA A 241 -4.34 4.98 -13.39
CA ALA A 241 -5.38 5.10 -12.36
C ALA A 241 -5.20 6.36 -11.51
N THR A 242 -6.30 6.92 -11.04
CA THR A 242 -6.27 7.94 -9.98
C THR A 242 -5.85 7.28 -8.66
N HIS A 243 -5.39 8.07 -7.68
CA HIS A 243 -5.00 7.54 -6.37
C HIS A 243 -6.11 6.71 -5.71
N MET A 244 -7.31 7.27 -5.65
CA MET A 244 -8.47 6.61 -5.05
C MET A 244 -8.95 5.40 -5.86
N GLY A 245 -8.63 5.36 -7.15
CA GLY A 245 -8.95 4.23 -8.03
C GLY A 245 -8.04 3.02 -7.85
N MET A 246 -6.78 3.20 -7.48
CA MET A 246 -5.75 2.13 -7.54
C MET A 246 -6.14 0.84 -6.80
N GLY A 247 -6.90 0.93 -5.70
CA GLY A 247 -7.34 -0.26 -4.94
C GLY A 247 -8.40 -1.11 -5.65
N ALA A 248 -9.06 -0.58 -6.69
CA ALA A 248 -10.20 -1.23 -7.35
C ALA A 248 -10.20 -1.08 -8.88
N ASP A 249 -9.22 -0.40 -9.46
CA ASP A 249 -9.09 -0.24 -10.90
C ASP A 249 -8.72 -1.58 -11.56
N PRO A 250 -9.44 -2.02 -12.62
CA PRO A 250 -9.18 -3.30 -13.28
C PRO A 250 -7.77 -3.41 -13.86
N GLU A 251 -7.21 -2.34 -14.41
CA GLU A 251 -5.85 -2.32 -14.96
C GLU A 251 -4.82 -2.56 -13.85
N VAL A 252 -4.98 -1.89 -12.71
CA VAL A 252 -4.10 -2.07 -11.54
C VAL A 252 -4.26 -3.46 -10.94
N ILE A 253 -5.48 -3.96 -10.86
CA ILE A 253 -5.75 -5.33 -10.38
C ILE A 253 -5.06 -6.36 -11.28
N ASP A 254 -5.22 -6.27 -12.60
CA ASP A 254 -4.58 -7.18 -13.55
C ASP A 254 -3.06 -7.09 -13.48
N LEU A 255 -2.51 -5.90 -13.25
CA LEU A 255 -1.08 -5.68 -13.04
C LEU A 255 -0.59 -6.40 -11.77
N VAL A 256 -1.26 -6.22 -10.63
CA VAL A 256 -0.91 -6.89 -9.36
C VAL A 256 -1.01 -8.41 -9.50
N VAL A 257 -2.07 -8.90 -10.15
CA VAL A 257 -2.23 -10.34 -10.45
C VAL A 257 -1.07 -10.87 -11.30
N SER A 258 -0.61 -10.10 -12.30
CA SER A 258 0.52 -10.48 -13.15
C SER A 258 1.83 -10.53 -12.36
N ILE A 259 2.10 -9.51 -11.52
CA ILE A 259 3.30 -9.45 -10.67
C ILE A 259 3.33 -10.67 -9.74
N LEU A 260 2.27 -10.91 -8.99
CA LEU A 260 2.20 -12.01 -8.01
C LEU A 260 2.18 -13.38 -8.69
N GLY A 261 1.56 -13.49 -9.87
CA GLY A 261 1.50 -14.72 -10.65
C GLY A 261 2.85 -15.19 -11.20
N SER A 262 3.85 -14.32 -11.25
CA SER A 262 5.23 -14.65 -11.65
C SER A 262 6.09 -15.19 -10.50
N LEU A 263 5.62 -15.10 -9.25
CA LEU A 263 6.35 -15.50 -8.06
C LEU A 263 6.20 -17.00 -7.78
N THR A 264 7.26 -17.59 -7.28
CA THR A 264 7.25 -18.97 -6.76
C THR A 264 7.16 -18.92 -5.24
N PRO A 265 6.18 -19.61 -4.61
CA PRO A 265 6.05 -19.62 -3.16
C PRO A 265 7.30 -20.19 -2.47
N ARG A 266 7.71 -19.55 -1.37
CA ARG A 266 8.80 -20.04 -0.52
C ARG A 266 8.24 -20.45 0.84
N ALA A 267 8.57 -21.69 1.29
CA ALA A 267 8.23 -22.14 2.62
C ALA A 267 8.91 -21.28 3.70
N LEU A 268 8.31 -21.22 4.87
CA LEU A 268 9.00 -20.65 6.04
C LEU A 268 10.23 -21.47 6.37
N ALA A 269 11.30 -20.81 6.81
CA ALA A 269 12.45 -21.49 7.37
C ALA A 269 12.03 -22.22 8.67
N ALA A 270 12.49 -23.47 8.81
CA ALA A 270 12.18 -24.30 9.97
C ALA A 270 12.88 -23.79 11.25
#